data_d95ec0d705aa240cec68f5a3928fb4c3
#
_entry.id   d95ec0d705aa240cec68f5a3928fb4c3
#
_cell.length_a   1.000
_cell.length_b   1.000
_cell.length_c   1.000
_cell.angle_alpha   90.00
_cell.angle_beta   90.00
_cell.angle_gamma   90.00
#
_symmetry.space_group_name_H-M   'P 1'
#
loop_
_entity.id
_entity.type
_entity.pdbx_description
1 polymer ?
#
loop_
_entity_poly.entity_id
_entity_poly.type
_entity_poly.pdbx_seq_one_letter_code
_entity_poly.pdbx_strand_id
1 'polypeptide(L)'
;MPETRVVARQISTEQVVGYTLRDSRYLNITNRCSLRCAFCPKFNDQWTVQDYPLRLTHEPSIEEIVDAAGKPEDYREIVFCGLGEPTLRLYALLEAATRLRHRARRIRINTDGLANLVYGRDVTPDMEGLIDALSVSLNAQNAEIYNRHCRPKLPGSWEAMLDFVKHARDFVPDITLTAIDGLSGV
;
A
#
# COMPACT_ATOMS: atom_id res chain seq x y z
N MET A 1 39.50 38.26 1.29
CA MET A 1 38.39 37.66 0.57
C MET A 1 38.13 36.31 1.19
N PRO A 2 37.06 36.05 1.94
CA PRO A 2 36.77 34.74 2.47
C PRO A 2 36.07 33.92 1.39
N GLU A 3 36.63 32.72 1.10
CA GLU A 3 36.05 31.74 0.21
C GLU A 3 34.74 31.17 0.81
N THR A 4 33.66 31.39 0.13
CA THR A 4 32.34 30.81 0.45
C THR A 4 32.36 29.31 0.11
N ARG A 5 32.58 28.46 1.10
CA ARG A 5 32.43 27.02 0.97
C ARG A 5 30.95 26.70 0.73
N VAL A 6 30.59 26.40 -0.50
CA VAL A 6 29.31 25.81 -0.84
C VAL A 6 29.32 24.37 -0.34
N VAL A 7 28.65 24.13 0.78
CA VAL A 7 28.38 22.77 1.28
C VAL A 7 27.29 22.19 0.36
N ALA A 8 27.70 21.37 -0.59
CA ALA A 8 26.79 20.55 -1.37
C ALA A 8 26.01 19.66 -0.38
N ARG A 9 24.72 19.90 -0.25
CA ARG A 9 23.81 18.96 0.43
C ARG A 9 23.91 17.63 -0.32
N GLN A 10 24.51 16.62 0.30
CA GLN A 10 24.40 15.26 -0.16
C GLN A 10 22.90 14.92 -0.13
N ILE A 11 22.30 14.82 -1.32
CA ILE A 11 20.97 14.24 -1.49
C ILE A 11 21.16 12.77 -1.11
N SER A 12 20.61 12.38 0.03
CA SER A 12 20.54 10.98 0.44
C SER A 12 19.87 10.20 -0.70
N THR A 13 20.60 9.24 -1.26
CA THR A 13 20.10 8.34 -2.31
C THR A 13 19.26 7.21 -1.70
N GLU A 14 18.95 7.27 -0.41
CA GLU A 14 18.11 6.30 0.27
C GLU A 14 16.66 6.42 -0.21
N GLN A 15 16.14 5.29 -0.69
CA GLN A 15 14.73 5.18 -1.07
C GLN A 15 13.81 5.37 0.15
N VAL A 16 12.62 5.89 -0.07
CA VAL A 16 11.63 6.09 0.98
C VAL A 16 10.81 4.81 1.17
N VAL A 17 11.23 3.96 2.12
CA VAL A 17 10.47 2.77 2.55
C VAL A 17 9.42 3.17 3.58
N GLY A 18 9.75 4.02 4.53
CA GLY A 18 8.83 4.51 5.55
C GLY A 18 8.60 6.01 5.47
N TYR A 19 7.34 6.46 5.54
CA TYR A 19 6.97 7.87 5.57
C TYR A 19 5.79 8.10 6.53
N THR A 20 5.62 9.35 6.97
CA THR A 20 4.60 9.68 7.97
C THR A 20 3.57 10.64 7.37
N LEU A 21 2.31 10.27 7.44
CA LEU A 21 1.19 11.15 7.12
C LEU A 21 0.30 11.28 8.35
N ARG A 22 0.15 12.51 8.84
CA ARG A 22 -0.57 12.81 10.08
C ARG A 22 0.01 12.01 11.25
N ASP A 23 -0.78 11.15 11.87
CA ASP A 23 -0.45 10.32 13.04
C ASP A 23 -0.12 8.85 12.69
N SER A 24 0.05 8.54 11.40
CA SER A 24 0.22 7.18 10.92
C SER A 24 1.54 7.00 10.17
N ARG A 25 2.18 5.84 10.34
CA ARG A 25 3.41 5.46 9.64
C ARG A 25 3.07 4.55 8.47
N TYR A 26 3.46 4.96 7.27
CA TYR A 26 3.22 4.25 6.02
C TYR A 26 4.48 3.52 5.59
N LEU A 27 4.31 2.28 5.11
CA LEU A 27 5.38 1.40 4.64
C LEU A 27 5.17 1.09 3.16
N ASN A 28 6.07 1.62 2.34
CA ASN A 28 6.10 1.47 0.89
C ASN A 28 7.03 0.30 0.55
N ILE A 29 6.46 -0.83 0.16
CA ILE A 29 7.20 -2.09 0.05
C ILE A 29 7.39 -2.60 -1.38
N THR A 30 6.71 -2.00 -2.37
CA THR A 30 6.85 -2.40 -3.77
C THR A 30 6.39 -1.30 -4.73
N ASN A 31 7.02 -1.26 -5.90
CA ASN A 31 6.54 -0.46 -7.04
C ASN A 31 5.56 -1.24 -7.92
N ARG A 32 5.44 -2.56 -7.75
CA ARG A 32 4.56 -3.41 -8.58
C ARG A 32 3.10 -3.19 -8.21
N CYS A 33 2.21 -3.34 -9.19
CA CYS A 33 0.77 -3.24 -8.99
C CYS A 33 0.05 -4.10 -10.02
N SER A 34 -1.04 -4.73 -9.63
CA SER A 34 -1.98 -5.48 -10.47
C SER A 34 -2.84 -4.57 -11.36
N LEU A 35 -2.98 -3.30 -10.96
CA LEU A 35 -3.72 -2.27 -11.69
C LEU A 35 -2.81 -1.31 -12.44
N ARG A 36 -3.41 -0.55 -13.38
CA ARG A 36 -2.79 0.57 -14.10
C ARG A 36 -3.74 1.78 -14.10
N CYS A 37 -4.17 2.19 -12.92
CA CYS A 37 -5.18 3.23 -12.76
C CYS A 37 -4.82 4.52 -13.50
N ALA A 38 -5.80 5.08 -14.20
CA ALA A 38 -5.62 6.31 -14.96
C ALA A 38 -5.25 7.52 -14.09
N PHE A 39 -5.70 7.50 -12.83
CA PHE A 39 -5.46 8.54 -11.84
C PHE A 39 -4.20 8.30 -10.98
N CYS A 40 -3.50 7.18 -11.16
CA CYS A 40 -2.34 6.87 -10.34
C CYS A 40 -1.15 7.77 -10.70
N PRO A 41 -0.55 8.49 -9.74
CA PRO A 41 0.55 9.42 -10.00
C PRO A 41 1.72 8.76 -10.73
N LYS A 42 2.07 7.51 -10.39
CA LYS A 42 3.22 6.82 -11.02
C LYS A 42 3.07 6.62 -12.53
N PHE A 43 1.87 6.55 -13.06
CA PHE A 43 1.63 6.43 -14.50
C PHE A 43 1.56 7.78 -15.22
N ASN A 44 1.65 8.87 -14.46
CA ASN A 44 1.81 10.23 -14.94
C ASN A 44 3.22 10.77 -14.58
N ASP A 45 4.22 9.88 -14.46
CA ASP A 45 5.59 10.16 -14.08
C ASP A 45 5.77 10.93 -12.76
N GLN A 46 4.74 10.90 -11.91
CA GLN A 46 4.74 11.53 -10.60
C GLN A 46 4.87 10.44 -9.54
N TRP A 47 6.09 10.22 -9.06
CA TRP A 47 6.36 9.24 -8.01
C TRP A 47 6.36 9.85 -6.60
N THR A 48 5.70 10.97 -6.44
CA THR A 48 5.66 11.73 -5.19
C THR A 48 4.24 11.76 -4.62
N VAL A 49 4.11 11.48 -3.34
CA VAL A 49 2.88 11.64 -2.55
C VAL A 49 3.16 12.62 -1.44
N GLN A 50 2.46 13.74 -1.42
CA GLN A 50 2.84 14.91 -0.66
C GLN A 50 4.32 15.21 -0.92
N ASP A 51 5.22 15.34 -0.05
CA ASP A 51 6.63 15.64 -0.32
C ASP A 51 7.53 14.38 -0.36
N TYR A 52 6.95 13.17 -0.34
CA TYR A 52 7.71 11.93 -0.30
C TYR A 52 7.91 11.32 -1.69
N PRO A 53 9.16 11.17 -2.18
CA PRO A 53 9.47 10.46 -3.41
C PRO A 53 9.36 8.95 -3.16
N LEU A 54 8.27 8.33 -3.60
CA LEU A 54 7.96 6.92 -3.29
C LEU A 54 8.46 5.92 -4.32
N ARG A 55 9.26 6.33 -5.30
CA ARG A 55 9.85 5.39 -6.25
C ARG A 55 10.97 4.61 -5.57
N LEU A 56 10.75 3.32 -5.38
CA LEU A 56 11.76 2.42 -4.85
C LEU A 56 12.79 2.06 -5.93
N THR A 57 14.05 1.97 -5.55
CA THR A 57 15.15 1.50 -6.40
C THR A 57 15.27 -0.03 -6.39
N HIS A 58 14.86 -0.66 -5.30
CA HIS A 58 14.71 -2.10 -5.12
C HIS A 58 13.53 -2.39 -4.18
N GLU A 59 13.02 -3.61 -4.18
CA GLU A 59 12.04 -4.04 -3.18
C GLU A 59 12.76 -4.24 -1.84
N PRO A 60 12.34 -3.51 -0.77
CA PRO A 60 13.02 -3.58 0.52
C PRO A 60 12.95 -4.98 1.13
N SER A 61 14.00 -5.40 1.81
CA SER A 61 14.01 -6.62 2.63
C SER A 61 13.01 -6.50 3.80
N ILE A 62 12.73 -7.60 4.48
CA ILE A 62 11.86 -7.59 5.66
C ILE A 62 12.49 -6.73 6.77
N GLU A 63 13.80 -6.79 6.94
CA GLU A 63 14.57 -5.97 7.88
C GLU A 63 14.40 -4.49 7.57
N GLU A 64 14.59 -4.08 6.32
CA GLU A 64 14.40 -2.67 5.90
C GLU A 64 12.96 -2.19 6.14
N ILE A 65 11.96 -3.06 5.93
CA ILE A 65 10.54 -2.72 6.20
C ILE A 65 10.31 -2.51 7.70
N VAL A 66 10.81 -3.41 8.54
CA VAL A 66 10.67 -3.33 10.00
C VAL A 66 11.41 -2.11 10.55
N ASP A 67 12.63 -1.86 10.09
CA ASP A 67 13.43 -0.69 10.51
C ASP A 67 12.75 0.63 10.08
N ALA A 68 12.15 0.64 8.89
CA ALA A 68 11.42 1.79 8.38
C ALA A 68 10.16 2.12 9.19
N ALA A 69 9.60 1.17 9.94
CA ALA A 69 8.50 1.44 10.87
C ALA A 69 8.94 2.29 12.07
N GLY A 70 10.22 2.27 12.44
CA GLY A 70 10.81 3.07 13.52
C GLY A 70 10.29 2.65 14.90
N LYS A 71 9.53 3.54 15.53
CA LYS A 71 8.84 3.26 16.81
C LYS A 71 7.35 3.09 16.55
N PRO A 72 6.87 1.88 16.24
CA PRO A 72 5.47 1.65 15.86
C PRO A 72 4.46 2.10 16.92
N GLU A 73 4.85 2.07 18.20
CA GLU A 73 4.05 2.51 19.34
C GLU A 73 3.76 4.01 19.38
N ASP A 74 4.55 4.82 18.68
CA ASP A 74 4.37 6.28 18.61
C ASP A 74 3.27 6.68 17.60
N TYR A 75 2.87 5.74 16.73
CA TYR A 75 1.88 5.99 15.69
C TYR A 75 0.51 5.40 16.05
N ARG A 76 -0.55 6.04 15.57
CA ARG A 76 -1.90 5.51 15.65
C ARG A 76 -2.03 4.18 14.94
N GLU A 77 -1.41 4.06 13.77
CA GLU A 77 -1.39 2.84 12.98
C GLU A 77 -0.14 2.74 12.10
N ILE A 78 0.24 1.52 11.78
CA ILE A 78 1.19 1.18 10.73
C ILE A 78 0.39 0.79 9.48
N VAL A 79 0.70 1.40 8.34
CA VAL A 79 -0.07 1.23 7.11
C VAL A 79 0.83 0.71 6.00
N PHE A 80 0.59 -0.49 5.52
CA PHE A 80 1.21 -0.96 4.28
C PHE A 80 0.54 -0.29 3.09
N CYS A 81 1.24 0.66 2.46
CA CYS A 81 0.74 1.48 1.36
C CYS A 81 1.87 2.23 0.66
N GLY A 82 1.79 2.34 -0.65
CA GLY A 82 2.71 3.11 -1.48
C GLY A 82 2.10 3.37 -2.85
N LEU A 83 2.94 3.57 -3.85
CA LEU A 83 2.51 3.65 -5.25
C LEU A 83 2.50 2.27 -5.96
N GLY A 84 2.60 1.20 -5.19
CA GLY A 84 2.40 -0.19 -5.59
C GLY A 84 1.28 -0.85 -4.81
N GLU A 85 1.03 -2.13 -5.13
CA GLU A 85 0.08 -2.98 -4.41
C GLU A 85 0.83 -3.84 -3.39
N PRO A 86 0.69 -3.57 -2.08
CA PRO A 86 1.50 -4.26 -1.07
C PRO A 86 1.23 -5.76 -0.99
N THR A 87 0.01 -6.22 -1.32
CA THR A 87 -0.31 -7.66 -1.29
C THR A 87 0.39 -8.46 -2.38
N LEU A 88 1.00 -7.83 -3.41
CA LEU A 88 1.90 -8.53 -4.33
C LEU A 88 3.18 -9.05 -3.66
N ARG A 89 3.44 -8.59 -2.42
CA ARG A 89 4.48 -9.10 -1.53
C ARG A 89 3.89 -9.62 -0.22
N LEU A 90 2.79 -10.34 -0.32
CA LEU A 90 1.99 -10.78 0.82
C LEU A 90 2.84 -11.41 1.94
N TYR A 91 3.72 -12.36 1.61
CA TYR A 91 4.51 -13.06 2.62
C TYR A 91 5.52 -12.14 3.33
N ALA A 92 6.15 -11.22 2.59
CA ALA A 92 7.03 -10.22 3.20
C ALA A 92 6.25 -9.23 4.07
N LEU A 93 5.04 -8.85 3.63
CA LEU A 93 4.12 -8.00 4.39
C LEU A 93 3.71 -8.69 5.70
N LEU A 94 3.24 -9.94 5.64
CA LEU A 94 2.78 -10.67 6.82
C LEU A 94 3.92 -10.95 7.80
N GLU A 95 5.12 -11.27 7.31
CA GLU A 95 6.30 -11.44 8.17
C GLU A 95 6.69 -10.13 8.86
N ALA A 96 6.70 -9.01 8.14
CA ALA A 96 6.93 -7.70 8.74
C ALA A 96 5.84 -7.34 9.77
N ALA A 97 4.57 -7.59 9.44
CA ALA A 97 3.46 -7.39 10.36
C ALA A 97 3.61 -8.22 11.64
N THR A 98 4.02 -9.49 11.52
CA THR A 98 4.29 -10.36 12.66
C THR A 98 5.35 -9.76 13.59
N ARG A 99 6.46 -9.29 13.04
CA ARG A 99 7.54 -8.65 13.82
C ARG A 99 7.12 -7.33 14.47
N LEU A 100 6.20 -6.60 13.83
CA LEU A 100 5.70 -5.32 14.33
C LEU A 100 4.53 -5.46 15.32
N ARG A 101 3.82 -6.62 15.33
CA ARG A 101 2.54 -6.81 16.02
C ARG A 101 2.57 -6.43 17.50
N HIS A 102 3.63 -6.79 18.22
CA HIS A 102 3.76 -6.54 19.65
C HIS A 102 3.92 -5.05 20.03
N ARG A 103 4.34 -4.22 19.07
CA ARG A 103 4.60 -2.80 19.28
C ARG A 103 3.58 -1.91 18.57
N ALA A 104 3.00 -2.37 17.47
CA ALA A 104 2.02 -1.61 16.71
C ALA A 104 0.65 -1.63 17.40
N ARG A 105 0.03 -0.46 17.56
CA ARG A 105 -1.34 -0.35 18.09
C ARG A 105 -2.36 -0.91 17.10
N ARG A 106 -2.13 -0.70 15.82
CA ARG A 106 -2.99 -1.11 14.71
C ARG A 106 -2.15 -1.31 13.46
N ILE A 107 -2.45 -2.35 12.69
CA ILE A 107 -1.83 -2.61 11.38
C ILE A 107 -2.91 -2.63 10.32
N ARG A 108 -2.75 -1.80 9.28
CA ARG A 108 -3.68 -1.68 8.16
C ARG A 108 -2.98 -1.93 6.82
N ILE A 109 -3.71 -2.49 5.87
CA ILE A 109 -3.29 -2.58 4.47
C ILE A 109 -4.22 -1.71 3.62
N ASN A 110 -3.63 -0.84 2.79
CA ASN A 110 -4.34 -0.24 1.66
C ASN A 110 -4.08 -1.12 0.45
N THR A 111 -5.14 -1.67 -0.15
CA THR A 111 -5.03 -2.69 -1.20
C THR A 111 -6.05 -2.48 -2.32
N ASP A 112 -5.75 -3.02 -3.48
CA ASP A 112 -6.71 -3.11 -4.59
C ASP A 112 -7.68 -4.31 -4.44
N GLY A 113 -7.48 -5.18 -3.45
CA GLY A 113 -8.35 -6.32 -3.15
C GLY A 113 -8.20 -7.51 -4.10
N LEU A 114 -7.12 -7.60 -4.87
CA LEU A 114 -6.92 -8.65 -5.87
C LEU A 114 -6.01 -9.79 -5.40
N ALA A 115 -5.67 -9.84 -4.13
CA ALA A 115 -4.73 -10.84 -3.62
C ALA A 115 -5.19 -12.27 -3.90
N ASN A 116 -6.45 -12.63 -3.66
CA ASN A 116 -6.98 -13.98 -3.93
C ASN A 116 -6.86 -14.35 -5.40
N LEU A 117 -7.15 -13.41 -6.30
CA LEU A 117 -7.01 -13.60 -7.74
C LEU A 117 -5.56 -13.80 -8.17
N VAL A 118 -4.63 -12.99 -7.62
CA VAL A 118 -3.20 -13.06 -7.92
C VAL A 118 -2.58 -14.36 -7.45
N TYR A 119 -2.94 -14.82 -6.25
CA TYR A 119 -2.38 -16.05 -5.66
C TYR A 119 -3.13 -17.32 -6.07
N GLY A 120 -4.29 -17.19 -6.75
CA GLY A 120 -5.11 -18.33 -7.14
C GLY A 120 -5.69 -19.12 -5.97
N ARG A 121 -5.76 -18.51 -4.78
CA ARG A 121 -6.34 -19.08 -3.56
C ARG A 121 -6.88 -17.99 -2.66
N ASP A 122 -7.70 -18.36 -1.69
CA ASP A 122 -8.05 -17.46 -0.61
C ASP A 122 -6.85 -17.25 0.33
N VAL A 123 -6.38 -16.00 0.42
CA VAL A 123 -5.28 -15.59 1.31
C VAL A 123 -5.78 -14.82 2.53
N THR A 124 -7.07 -14.58 2.64
CA THR A 124 -7.63 -13.78 3.75
C THR A 124 -7.44 -14.44 5.13
N PRO A 125 -7.46 -15.79 5.27
CA PRO A 125 -7.12 -16.43 6.54
C PRO A 125 -5.68 -16.13 7.02
N ASP A 126 -4.74 -15.89 6.10
CA ASP A 126 -3.35 -15.59 6.46
C ASP A 126 -3.22 -14.22 7.20
N MET A 127 -4.26 -13.39 7.16
CA MET A 127 -4.30 -12.07 7.80
C MET A 127 -4.83 -12.09 9.23
N GLU A 128 -5.41 -13.20 9.65
CA GLU A 128 -6.06 -13.33 10.96
C GLU A 128 -5.08 -13.04 12.11
N GLY A 129 -5.50 -12.18 13.05
CA GLY A 129 -4.69 -11.79 14.21
C GLY A 129 -3.47 -10.90 13.89
N LEU A 130 -3.12 -10.71 12.62
CA LEU A 130 -2.00 -9.86 12.20
C LEU A 130 -2.47 -8.51 11.67
N ILE A 131 -3.54 -8.48 10.90
CA ILE A 131 -4.06 -7.29 10.23
C ILE A 131 -5.36 -6.85 10.90
N ASP A 132 -5.39 -5.62 11.38
CA ASP A 132 -6.56 -5.06 12.07
C ASP A 132 -7.54 -4.38 11.10
N ALA A 133 -7.03 -3.93 9.94
CA ALA A 133 -7.86 -3.20 8.99
C ALA A 133 -7.43 -3.37 7.54
N LEU A 134 -8.41 -3.33 6.65
CA LEU A 134 -8.22 -3.17 5.21
C LEU A 134 -8.89 -1.89 4.72
N SER A 135 -8.19 -1.14 3.86
CA SER A 135 -8.78 -0.08 3.05
C SER A 135 -8.69 -0.54 1.60
N VAL A 136 -9.83 -0.96 1.06
CA VAL A 136 -9.90 -1.55 -0.28
C VAL A 136 -10.36 -0.51 -1.29
N SER A 137 -9.60 -0.35 -2.36
CA SER A 137 -9.86 0.61 -3.44
C SER A 137 -10.98 0.12 -4.37
N LEU A 138 -12.23 0.47 -4.06
CA LEU A 138 -13.40 0.14 -4.86
C LEU A 138 -13.43 0.97 -6.16
N ASN A 139 -13.33 2.30 -6.04
CA ASN A 139 -13.19 3.30 -7.11
C ASN A 139 -14.24 3.25 -8.24
N ALA A 140 -15.30 2.48 -8.11
CA ALA A 140 -16.36 2.37 -9.12
C ALA A 140 -17.62 1.72 -8.54
N GLN A 141 -18.74 1.88 -9.22
CA GLN A 141 -20.01 1.25 -8.88
C GLN A 141 -20.31 -0.01 -9.70
N ASN A 142 -19.53 -0.30 -10.72
CA ASN A 142 -19.68 -1.49 -11.57
C ASN A 142 -18.38 -1.83 -12.31
N ALA A 143 -18.35 -3.02 -12.93
CA ALA A 143 -17.17 -3.53 -13.65
C ALA A 143 -16.73 -2.65 -14.82
N GLU A 144 -17.68 -2.05 -15.58
CA GLU A 144 -17.34 -1.19 -16.73
C GLU A 144 -16.54 0.03 -16.29
N ILE A 145 -17.01 0.74 -15.28
CA ILE A 145 -16.37 1.95 -14.73
C ILE A 145 -15.04 1.57 -14.06
N TYR A 146 -15.01 0.45 -13.31
CA TYR A 146 -13.79 -0.07 -12.71
C TYR A 146 -12.72 -0.33 -13.77
N ASN A 147 -13.05 -1.09 -14.83
CA ASN A 147 -12.12 -1.40 -15.90
C ASN A 147 -11.62 -0.15 -16.63
N ARG A 148 -12.47 0.85 -16.81
CA ARG A 148 -12.11 2.13 -17.43
C ARG A 148 -11.06 2.89 -16.62
N HIS A 149 -11.25 3.02 -15.31
CA HIS A 149 -10.41 3.82 -14.43
C HIS A 149 -9.24 3.06 -13.83
N CYS A 150 -9.46 1.84 -13.36
CA CYS A 150 -8.44 1.04 -12.67
C CYS A 150 -7.56 0.22 -13.63
N ARG A 151 -8.06 -0.09 -14.84
CA ARG A 151 -7.32 -0.78 -15.90
C ARG A 151 -6.59 -2.03 -15.39
N PRO A 152 -7.32 -3.03 -14.87
CA PRO A 152 -6.73 -4.23 -14.29
C PRO A 152 -5.98 -5.03 -15.34
N LYS A 153 -4.91 -5.71 -14.92
CA LYS A 153 -4.12 -6.62 -15.76
C LYS A 153 -4.74 -8.02 -15.87
N LEU A 154 -5.57 -8.38 -14.91
CA LEU A 154 -6.20 -9.70 -14.82
C LEU A 154 -7.69 -9.58 -15.15
N PRO A 155 -8.25 -10.51 -15.93
CA PRO A 155 -9.69 -10.54 -16.17
C PRO A 155 -10.46 -10.88 -14.88
N GLY A 156 -11.72 -10.43 -14.78
CA GLY A 156 -12.57 -10.71 -13.60
C GLY A 156 -12.16 -9.98 -12.32
N SER A 157 -11.32 -8.93 -12.43
CA SER A 157 -10.79 -8.23 -11.26
C SER A 157 -11.88 -7.53 -10.43
N TRP A 158 -12.95 -7.04 -11.06
CA TRP A 158 -14.04 -6.40 -10.32
C TRP A 158 -14.74 -7.38 -9.38
N GLU A 159 -15.15 -8.52 -9.91
CA GLU A 159 -15.79 -9.58 -9.15
C GLU A 159 -14.86 -10.16 -8.08
N ALA A 160 -13.58 -10.35 -8.44
CA ALA A 160 -12.57 -10.88 -7.54
C ALA A 160 -12.30 -9.93 -6.35
N MET A 161 -12.29 -8.61 -6.57
CA MET A 161 -12.15 -7.63 -5.49
C MET A 161 -13.35 -7.67 -4.54
N LEU A 162 -14.58 -7.73 -5.07
CA LEU A 162 -15.78 -7.85 -4.25
C LEU A 162 -15.81 -9.15 -3.45
N ASP A 163 -15.34 -10.24 -4.06
CA ASP A 163 -15.25 -11.54 -3.41
C ASP A 163 -14.19 -11.56 -2.31
N PHE A 164 -13.01 -10.98 -2.57
CA PHE A 164 -11.98 -10.78 -1.56
C PHE A 164 -12.52 -10.04 -0.32
N VAL A 165 -13.28 -8.98 -0.52
CA VAL A 165 -13.90 -8.23 0.60
C VAL A 165 -14.85 -9.10 1.41
N LYS A 166 -15.64 -9.97 0.76
CA LYS A 166 -16.55 -10.88 1.46
C LYS A 166 -15.80 -11.88 2.33
N HIS A 167 -14.74 -12.53 1.77
CA HIS A 167 -13.93 -13.48 2.53
C HIS A 167 -13.15 -12.80 3.66
N ALA A 168 -12.58 -11.62 3.41
CA ALA A 168 -11.79 -10.91 4.41
C ALA A 168 -12.58 -10.55 5.67
N ARG A 169 -13.91 -10.41 5.59
CA ARG A 169 -14.78 -10.08 6.76
C ARG A 169 -14.73 -11.12 7.87
N ASP A 170 -14.36 -12.34 7.56
CA ASP A 170 -14.28 -13.41 8.56
C ASP A 170 -12.97 -13.35 9.36
N PHE A 171 -11.94 -12.67 8.84
CA PHE A 171 -10.58 -12.68 9.38
C PHE A 171 -10.03 -11.30 9.78
N VAL A 172 -10.56 -10.22 9.19
CA VAL A 172 -10.08 -8.86 9.45
C VAL A 172 -11.21 -8.01 10.06
N PRO A 173 -11.01 -7.46 11.27
CA PRO A 173 -12.07 -6.79 12.03
C PRO A 173 -12.67 -5.55 11.37
N ASP A 174 -11.86 -4.78 10.62
CA ASP A 174 -12.30 -3.51 10.04
C ASP A 174 -11.99 -3.45 8.54
N ILE A 175 -13.03 -3.27 7.73
CA ILE A 175 -12.90 -3.16 6.27
C ILE A 175 -13.62 -1.91 5.79
N THR A 176 -12.86 -1.02 5.15
CA THR A 176 -13.37 0.19 4.51
C THR A 176 -13.19 0.08 3.01
N LEU A 177 -14.26 0.34 2.27
CA LEU A 177 -14.20 0.53 0.82
C LEU A 177 -14.00 2.01 0.52
N THR A 178 -13.05 2.33 -0.34
CA THR A 178 -12.71 3.71 -0.69
C THR A 178 -12.91 3.97 -2.17
N ALA A 179 -13.27 5.19 -2.51
CA ALA A 179 -13.37 5.67 -3.87
C ALA A 179 -12.76 7.08 -3.99
N ILE A 180 -12.27 7.40 -5.18
CA ILE A 180 -11.77 8.75 -5.48
C ILE A 180 -12.94 9.58 -5.96
N ASP A 181 -13.20 10.67 -5.26
CA ASP A 181 -14.21 11.66 -5.66
C ASP A 181 -13.81 12.39 -6.96
N GLY A 182 -14.81 12.64 -7.81
CA GLY A 182 -14.61 13.37 -9.06
C GLY A 182 -14.10 12.54 -10.24
N LEU A 183 -14.01 11.23 -10.14
CA LEU A 183 -13.80 10.37 -11.31
C LEU A 183 -15.05 10.37 -12.20
N SER A 184 -14.86 10.56 -13.50
CA SER A 184 -15.98 10.60 -14.46
C SER A 184 -16.81 9.32 -14.43
N GLY A 185 -18.08 9.44 -14.06
CA GLY A 185 -19.06 8.34 -14.01
C GLY A 185 -19.05 7.52 -12.72
N VAL A 186 -18.35 7.98 -11.68
CA VAL A 186 -18.38 7.40 -10.32
C VAL A 186 -19.35 8.17 -9.46
#